data_b6811b4f05403b5a0acb99db0bdbfb4b
#
_entry.id   b6811b4f05403b5a0acb99db0bdbfb4b
#
_cell.length_a   1.000
_cell.length_b   1.000
_cell.length_c   1.000
_cell.angle_alpha   90.00
_cell.angle_beta   90.00
_cell.angle_gamma   90.00
#
_symmetry.space_group_name_H-M   'P 1'
#
loop_
_entity.id
_entity.type
_entity.pdbx_description
1 polymer ?
#
loop_
_entity_poly.entity_id
_entity_poly.type
_entity_poly.pdbx_seq_one_letter_code
_entity_poly.pdbx_strand_id
1 'polypeptide(L)'
;KGWLQAGSRKSKEDRLWRMYNDAIDSMEEHLVSRGSDGLLYLNNLDWNGGHTKPVGRSDVAMEHLACFVPGWLALGVPHQTDPARKARHLKLAEELAYTCYQMYEQQPTGIGPERVKGQRMDLSKTDTREYILRPEAAEGWWYMYELTRDDKYREWGWKTFLNFEKHLRVAYGYASLRDVRDPRRGKM
;
A
#
# COMPACT_ATOMS: atom_id res chain seq x y z
N LYS A 1 -10.70 -10.79 6.10
CA LYS A 1 -10.93 -10.81 7.58
C LYS A 1 -12.13 -11.67 7.98
N GLY A 2 -13.35 -11.40 7.48
CA GLY A 2 -14.56 -12.14 7.87
C GLY A 2 -14.43 -13.66 7.74
N TRP A 3 -13.89 -14.16 6.65
CA TRP A 3 -13.65 -15.58 6.44
C TRP A 3 -12.67 -16.17 7.46
N LEU A 4 -11.58 -15.44 7.78
CA LEU A 4 -10.60 -15.84 8.78
C LEU A 4 -11.16 -15.81 10.21
N GLN A 5 -11.96 -14.80 10.53
CA GLN A 5 -12.59 -14.64 11.85
C GLN A 5 -13.66 -15.68 12.14
N ALA A 6 -14.39 -16.11 11.12
CA ALA A 6 -15.40 -17.15 11.26
C ALA A 6 -14.82 -18.52 11.63
N GLY A 7 -13.48 -18.69 11.51
CA GLY A 7 -12.77 -19.91 11.93
C GLY A 7 -13.27 -21.17 11.22
N SER A 8 -14.09 -21.02 10.20
CA SER A 8 -14.78 -22.14 9.60
C SER A 8 -14.70 -22.11 8.08
N ARG A 9 -14.32 -23.23 7.53
CA ARG A 9 -14.42 -23.54 6.10
C ARG A 9 -15.82 -24.07 5.77
N LYS A 10 -16.86 -23.45 6.33
CA LYS A 10 -18.24 -23.85 6.05
C LYS A 10 -18.71 -23.25 4.74
N SER A 11 -19.58 -23.93 4.04
CA SER A 11 -20.06 -23.57 2.69
C SER A 11 -20.58 -22.13 2.53
N LYS A 12 -21.10 -21.52 3.61
CA LYS A 12 -21.55 -20.11 3.59
C LYS A 12 -20.37 -19.11 3.51
N GLU A 13 -19.21 -19.50 4.01
CA GLU A 13 -18.03 -18.66 4.06
C GLU A 13 -17.12 -18.86 2.84
N ASP A 14 -17.29 -19.97 2.11
CA ASP A 14 -16.65 -20.18 0.81
C ASP A 14 -17.03 -19.09 -0.20
N ARG A 15 -18.21 -18.48 -0.02
CA ARG A 15 -18.61 -17.30 -0.80
C ARG A 15 -17.68 -16.12 -0.53
N LEU A 16 -17.33 -15.84 0.73
CA LEU A 16 -16.42 -14.73 1.08
C LEU A 16 -15.03 -14.99 0.55
N TRP A 17 -14.58 -16.25 0.55
CA TRP A 17 -13.29 -16.62 -0.02
C TRP A 17 -13.25 -16.45 -1.55
N ARG A 18 -14.33 -16.85 -2.25
CA ARG A 18 -14.47 -16.58 -3.68
C ARG A 18 -14.45 -15.09 -3.97
N MET A 19 -15.27 -14.31 -3.26
CA MET A 19 -15.29 -12.85 -3.40
C MET A 19 -13.91 -12.21 -3.19
N TYR A 20 -13.11 -12.72 -2.23
CA TYR A 20 -11.73 -12.29 -2.03
C TYR A 20 -10.88 -12.58 -3.28
N ASN A 21 -10.92 -13.78 -3.80
CA ASN A 21 -10.14 -14.15 -4.98
C ASN A 21 -10.56 -13.37 -6.24
N ASP A 22 -11.87 -13.24 -6.46
CA ASP A 22 -12.42 -12.48 -7.58
C ASP A 22 -12.00 -11.01 -7.51
N ALA A 23 -12.01 -10.43 -6.30
CA ALA A 23 -11.55 -9.05 -6.09
C ALA A 23 -10.05 -8.87 -6.38
N ILE A 24 -9.20 -9.84 -6.00
CA ILE A 24 -7.77 -9.79 -6.32
C ILE A 24 -7.56 -9.91 -7.83
N ASP A 25 -8.21 -10.87 -8.48
CA ASP A 25 -8.07 -11.08 -9.93
C ASP A 25 -8.50 -9.80 -10.69
N SER A 26 -9.63 -9.19 -10.30
CA SER A 26 -10.10 -7.93 -10.90
C SER A 26 -9.17 -6.73 -10.60
N MET A 27 -8.62 -6.67 -9.40
CA MET A 27 -7.63 -5.65 -9.02
C MET A 27 -6.36 -5.75 -9.87
N GLU A 28 -5.84 -6.97 -10.07
CA GLU A 28 -4.66 -7.20 -10.91
C GLU A 28 -4.92 -6.81 -12.37
N GLU A 29 -6.10 -7.13 -12.89
CA GLU A 29 -6.47 -6.85 -14.28
C GLU A 29 -6.69 -5.35 -14.55
N HIS A 30 -7.31 -4.64 -13.61
CA HIS A 30 -7.84 -3.31 -13.89
C HIS A 30 -7.11 -2.17 -13.16
N LEU A 31 -6.56 -2.42 -11.96
CA LEU A 31 -6.00 -1.38 -11.12
C LEU A 31 -4.46 -1.42 -11.05
N VAL A 32 -3.88 -2.60 -11.21
CA VAL A 32 -2.42 -2.74 -11.08
C VAL A 32 -1.73 -2.38 -12.38
N SER A 33 -0.73 -1.51 -12.31
CA SER A 33 0.12 -1.20 -13.45
C SER A 33 1.56 -0.94 -13.03
N ARG A 34 2.49 -1.22 -13.93
CA ARG A 34 3.92 -0.97 -13.70
C ARG A 34 4.30 0.39 -14.26
N GLY A 35 4.83 1.24 -13.40
CA GLY A 35 5.37 2.53 -13.80
C GLY A 35 6.63 2.41 -14.65
N SER A 36 7.06 3.51 -15.25
CA SER A 36 8.32 3.59 -16.00
C SER A 36 9.56 3.51 -15.11
N ASP A 37 9.41 3.73 -13.81
CA ASP A 37 10.42 3.52 -12.76
C ASP A 37 10.56 2.04 -12.36
N GLY A 38 9.74 1.16 -12.93
CA GLY A 38 9.73 -0.27 -12.64
C GLY A 38 8.90 -0.66 -11.42
N LEU A 39 8.37 0.29 -10.65
CA LEU A 39 7.53 0.01 -9.50
C LEU A 39 6.12 -0.41 -9.91
N LEU A 40 5.49 -1.22 -9.08
CA LEU A 40 4.12 -1.66 -9.26
C LEU A 40 3.18 -0.74 -8.48
N TYR A 41 2.23 -0.13 -9.18
CA TYR A 41 1.27 0.80 -8.60
C TYR A 41 -0.14 0.20 -8.57
N LEU A 42 -0.88 0.53 -7.52
CA LEU A 42 -2.32 0.27 -7.45
C LEU A 42 -3.06 1.59 -7.69
N ASN A 43 -3.60 1.73 -8.90
CA ASN A 43 -4.22 2.95 -9.35
C ASN A 43 -5.69 3.04 -8.96
N ASN A 44 -6.22 4.26 -8.93
CA ASN A 44 -7.66 4.48 -8.95
C ASN A 44 -8.18 4.36 -10.37
N LEU A 45 -9.37 3.79 -10.51
CA LEU A 45 -10.12 3.76 -11.76
C LEU A 45 -11.24 4.77 -11.69
N ASP A 46 -11.24 5.68 -12.67
CA ASP A 46 -12.39 6.55 -12.90
C ASP A 46 -13.41 5.79 -13.75
N TRP A 47 -14.57 5.51 -13.15
CA TRP A 47 -15.68 4.86 -13.82
C TRP A 47 -16.53 5.91 -14.53
N ASN A 48 -16.32 6.07 -15.83
CA ASN A 48 -17.14 6.95 -16.67
C ASN A 48 -18.07 6.11 -17.57
N GLY A 49 -19.27 5.78 -17.08
CA GLY A 49 -20.33 5.22 -17.91
C GLY A 49 -20.04 3.89 -18.60
N GLY A 50 -19.24 3.01 -17.99
CA GLY A 50 -18.98 1.66 -18.51
C GLY A 50 -17.64 1.49 -19.24
N HIS A 51 -16.79 2.51 -19.32
CA HIS A 51 -15.48 2.42 -19.94
C HIS A 51 -14.36 2.72 -18.95
N THR A 52 -13.50 1.72 -18.70
CA THR A 52 -12.23 1.90 -18.01
C THR A 52 -11.16 2.21 -19.05
N LYS A 53 -10.40 3.31 -18.86
CA LYS A 53 -9.20 3.55 -19.66
C LYS A 53 -8.01 2.89 -18.98
N PRO A 54 -7.19 2.12 -19.69
CA PRO A 54 -5.93 1.65 -19.16
C PRO A 54 -5.08 2.82 -18.67
N VAL A 55 -4.50 2.69 -17.49
CA VAL A 55 -3.58 3.70 -16.96
C VAL A 55 -2.25 3.58 -17.69
N GLY A 56 -1.84 4.64 -18.38
CA GLY A 56 -0.52 4.69 -19.03
C GLY A 56 0.61 4.67 -18.00
N ARG A 57 1.78 4.19 -18.38
CA ARG A 57 2.96 4.11 -17.48
C ARG A 57 3.39 5.45 -16.88
N SER A 58 3.11 6.54 -17.56
CA SER A 58 3.39 7.90 -17.09
C SER A 58 2.32 8.45 -16.15
N ASP A 59 1.14 7.83 -16.14
CA ASP A 59 -0.05 8.33 -15.46
C ASP A 59 -0.39 7.52 -14.20
N VAL A 60 0.51 6.62 -13.80
CA VAL A 60 0.35 5.84 -12.57
C VAL A 60 0.19 6.76 -11.36
N ALA A 61 -0.69 6.36 -10.47
CA ALA A 61 -0.94 7.05 -9.21
C ALA A 61 -1.23 6.02 -8.13
N MET A 62 -0.87 6.33 -6.90
CA MET A 62 -1.18 5.47 -5.76
C MET A 62 -1.51 6.34 -4.55
N GLU A 63 -2.60 6.04 -3.90
CA GLU A 63 -2.99 6.63 -2.63
C GLU A 63 -2.41 5.82 -1.48
N HIS A 64 -2.10 6.51 -0.38
CA HIS A 64 -1.52 5.86 0.80
C HIS A 64 -2.42 4.73 1.35
N LEU A 65 -3.74 4.89 1.29
CA LEU A 65 -4.70 3.84 1.68
C LEU A 65 -4.46 2.50 0.97
N ALA A 66 -4.00 2.53 -0.29
CA ALA A 66 -3.68 1.33 -1.05
C ALA A 66 -2.53 0.52 -0.43
N CYS A 67 -1.72 1.12 0.44
CA CYS A 67 -0.66 0.43 1.19
C CYS A 67 -1.18 -0.59 2.22
N PHE A 68 -2.48 -0.66 2.45
CA PHE A 68 -3.09 -1.76 3.19
C PHE A 68 -3.12 -3.08 2.38
N VAL A 69 -3.13 -3.02 1.05
CA VAL A 69 -3.29 -4.19 0.18
C VAL A 69 -2.21 -5.25 0.37
N PRO A 70 -0.91 -4.93 0.54
CA PRO A 70 0.11 -5.93 0.87
C PRO A 70 -0.25 -6.77 2.11
N GLY A 71 -0.73 -6.13 3.17
CA GLY A 71 -1.16 -6.83 4.39
C GLY A 71 -2.40 -7.69 4.19
N TRP A 72 -3.35 -7.20 3.38
CA TRP A 72 -4.53 -7.97 3.00
C TRP A 72 -4.18 -9.22 2.21
N LEU A 73 -3.27 -9.12 1.23
CA LEU A 73 -2.74 -10.25 0.47
C LEU A 73 -1.97 -11.22 1.39
N ALA A 74 -1.10 -10.70 2.27
CA ALA A 74 -0.33 -11.51 3.23
C ALA A 74 -1.24 -12.38 4.11
N LEU A 75 -2.38 -11.85 4.55
CA LEU A 75 -3.38 -12.61 5.31
C LEU A 75 -4.02 -13.73 4.48
N GLY A 76 -4.17 -13.55 3.17
CA GLY A 76 -4.80 -14.54 2.29
C GLY A 76 -3.85 -15.63 1.79
N VAL A 77 -2.57 -15.32 1.58
CA VAL A 77 -1.55 -16.22 1.01
C VAL A 77 -1.45 -17.58 1.71
N PRO A 78 -1.43 -17.69 3.06
CA PRO A 78 -1.38 -18.98 3.74
C PRO A 78 -2.57 -19.89 3.47
N HIS A 79 -3.70 -19.32 3.06
CA HIS A 79 -4.97 -20.03 2.84
C HIS A 79 -5.22 -20.38 1.36
N GLN A 80 -4.34 -19.95 0.45
CA GLN A 80 -4.42 -20.36 -0.94
C GLN A 80 -4.02 -21.82 -1.10
N THR A 81 -4.91 -22.59 -1.72
CA THR A 81 -4.68 -24.02 -2.03
C THR A 81 -4.05 -24.24 -3.39
N ASP A 82 -4.24 -23.30 -4.33
CA ASP A 82 -3.58 -23.30 -5.64
C ASP A 82 -2.16 -22.70 -5.51
N PRO A 83 -1.09 -23.48 -5.76
CA PRO A 83 0.28 -23.00 -5.64
C PRO A 83 0.62 -21.84 -6.57
N ALA A 84 0.06 -21.82 -7.79
CA ALA A 84 0.32 -20.75 -8.75
C ALA A 84 -0.32 -19.42 -8.27
N ARG A 85 -1.56 -19.47 -7.81
CA ARG A 85 -2.24 -18.31 -7.23
C ARG A 85 -1.54 -17.83 -5.95
N LYS A 86 -1.11 -18.77 -5.10
CA LYS A 86 -0.35 -18.45 -3.89
C LYS A 86 0.93 -17.68 -4.20
N ALA A 87 1.72 -18.15 -5.16
CA ALA A 87 2.96 -17.50 -5.58
C ALA A 87 2.69 -16.12 -6.20
N ARG A 88 1.64 -16.01 -7.04
CA ARG A 88 1.22 -14.73 -7.66
C ARG A 88 0.81 -13.69 -6.60
N HIS A 89 -0.04 -14.07 -5.64
CA HIS A 89 -0.48 -13.16 -4.58
C HIS A 89 0.68 -12.74 -3.67
N LEU A 90 1.61 -13.63 -3.35
CA LEU A 90 2.80 -13.30 -2.59
C LEU A 90 3.66 -12.27 -3.33
N LYS A 91 3.95 -12.52 -4.60
CA LYS A 91 4.74 -11.60 -5.43
C LYS A 91 4.07 -10.23 -5.55
N LEU A 92 2.76 -10.19 -5.76
CA LEU A 92 1.99 -8.95 -5.80
C LEU A 92 2.10 -8.17 -4.48
N ALA A 93 1.98 -8.88 -3.34
CA ALA A 93 2.12 -8.28 -2.01
C ALA A 93 3.52 -7.69 -1.79
N GLU A 94 4.58 -8.42 -2.17
CA GLU A 94 5.96 -7.96 -2.05
C GLU A 94 6.24 -6.71 -2.90
N GLU A 95 5.81 -6.71 -4.15
CA GLU A 95 6.02 -5.57 -5.06
C GLU A 95 5.24 -4.33 -4.60
N LEU A 96 3.99 -4.47 -4.16
CA LEU A 96 3.20 -3.35 -3.64
C LEU A 96 3.74 -2.85 -2.28
N ALA A 97 4.18 -3.75 -1.39
CA ALA A 97 4.82 -3.36 -0.13
C ALA A 97 6.10 -2.55 -0.38
N TYR A 98 6.88 -2.92 -1.40
CA TYR A 98 8.06 -2.18 -1.80
C TYR A 98 7.71 -0.81 -2.38
N THR A 99 6.66 -0.71 -3.21
CA THR A 99 6.18 0.59 -3.70
C THR A 99 5.77 1.50 -2.56
N CYS A 100 5.04 0.97 -1.57
CA CYS A 100 4.70 1.73 -0.36
C CYS A 100 5.94 2.20 0.40
N TYR A 101 6.97 1.36 0.52
CA TYR A 101 8.23 1.78 1.14
C TYR A 101 8.88 2.92 0.33
N GLN A 102 8.87 2.85 -1.00
CA GLN A 102 9.41 3.90 -1.85
C GLN A 102 8.65 5.23 -1.71
N MET A 103 7.34 5.20 -1.41
CA MET A 103 6.59 6.43 -1.09
C MET A 103 7.16 7.18 0.11
N TYR A 104 7.75 6.47 1.07
CA TYR A 104 8.42 7.05 2.23
C TYR A 104 9.89 7.37 1.93
N GLU A 105 10.62 6.39 1.43
CA GLU A 105 12.07 6.47 1.24
C GLU A 105 12.52 7.60 0.32
N GLN A 106 11.75 7.89 -0.70
CA GLN A 106 12.09 8.93 -1.67
C GLN A 106 11.72 10.35 -1.22
N GLN A 107 11.08 10.50 -0.05
CA GLN A 107 10.78 11.83 0.48
C GLN A 107 11.92 12.35 1.37
N PRO A 108 12.24 13.66 1.32
CA PRO A 108 13.28 14.26 2.17
C PRO A 108 13.08 14.05 3.67
N THR A 109 11.83 13.90 4.10
CA THR A 109 11.48 13.61 5.50
C THR A 109 11.49 12.12 5.82
N GLY A 110 11.49 11.25 4.81
CA GLY A 110 11.26 9.82 4.98
C GLY A 110 9.85 9.48 5.46
N ILE A 111 8.87 10.34 5.15
CA ILE A 111 7.44 10.18 5.48
C ILE A 111 6.65 10.16 4.18
N GLY A 112 5.76 9.17 4.01
CA GLY A 112 4.96 8.98 2.81
C GLY A 112 3.83 10.02 2.69
N PRO A 113 3.60 10.59 1.50
CA PRO A 113 2.47 11.48 1.25
C PRO A 113 1.15 10.74 1.15
N GLU A 114 0.04 11.46 1.20
CA GLU A 114 -1.30 10.91 0.98
C GLU A 114 -1.47 10.33 -0.44
N ARG A 115 -0.73 10.85 -1.40
CA ARG A 115 -0.79 10.39 -2.80
C ARG A 115 0.52 10.66 -3.53
N VAL A 116 0.92 9.71 -4.36
CA VAL A 116 1.98 9.88 -5.37
C VAL A 116 1.37 9.78 -6.76
N LYS A 117 1.95 10.49 -7.73
CA LYS A 117 1.49 10.47 -9.11
C LYS A 117 2.68 10.61 -10.06
N GLY A 118 2.67 9.80 -11.13
CA GLY A 118 3.73 9.83 -12.12
C GLY A 118 4.97 9.05 -11.70
N GLN A 119 6.08 9.34 -12.38
CA GLN A 119 7.34 8.62 -12.21
C GLN A 119 8.10 9.08 -10.96
N ARG A 120 8.88 8.18 -10.36
CA ARG A 120 9.81 8.47 -9.26
C ARG A 120 9.14 9.16 -8.06
N MET A 121 7.92 8.72 -7.73
CA MET A 121 7.17 9.31 -6.61
C MET A 121 7.04 10.83 -6.70
N ASP A 122 6.86 11.36 -7.92
CA ASP A 122 6.84 12.80 -8.19
C ASP A 122 5.63 13.48 -7.56
N LEU A 123 5.89 14.26 -6.51
CA LEU A 123 4.86 15.04 -5.82
C LEU A 123 4.55 16.38 -6.51
N SER A 124 5.24 16.75 -7.58
CA SER A 124 4.91 17.97 -8.33
C SER A 124 3.58 17.86 -9.05
N LYS A 125 3.15 16.64 -9.35
CA LYS A 125 1.92 16.31 -10.08
C LYS A 125 0.72 15.96 -9.16
N THR A 126 0.91 16.02 -7.84
CA THR A 126 -0.16 15.79 -6.87
C THR A 126 -0.41 17.06 -6.07
N ASP A 127 -1.66 17.26 -5.67
CA ASP A 127 -2.12 18.29 -4.75
C ASP A 127 -2.08 17.85 -3.28
N THR A 128 -1.88 16.54 -3.04
CA THR A 128 -1.92 15.91 -1.71
C THR A 128 -0.51 15.52 -1.26
N ARG A 129 0.21 16.48 -0.64
CA ARG A 129 1.59 16.34 -0.16
C ARG A 129 1.68 16.15 1.33
N GLU A 130 0.55 16.19 1.99
CA GLU A 130 0.42 16.01 3.43
C GLU A 130 0.56 14.55 3.83
N TYR A 131 0.83 14.35 5.11
CA TYR A 131 0.71 13.07 5.80
C TYR A 131 -0.20 13.24 7.01
N ILE A 132 -1.29 12.48 7.09
CA ILE A 132 -2.31 12.60 8.12
C ILE A 132 -2.32 11.44 9.13
N LEU A 133 -1.14 10.93 9.47
CA LEU A 133 -0.94 9.83 10.44
C LEU A 133 -1.56 8.50 10.01
N ARG A 134 -1.50 8.19 8.73
CA ARG A 134 -2.03 6.93 8.18
C ARG A 134 -1.19 5.72 8.56
N PRO A 135 -1.78 4.63 9.07
CA PRO A 135 -1.06 3.44 9.53
C PRO A 135 -0.88 2.35 8.46
N GLU A 136 -1.53 2.46 7.30
CA GLU A 136 -1.73 1.33 6.37
C GLU A 136 -0.41 0.72 5.87
N ALA A 137 0.60 1.55 5.61
CA ALA A 137 1.91 1.05 5.18
C ALA A 137 2.60 0.25 6.30
N ALA A 138 2.60 0.76 7.52
CA ALA A 138 3.19 0.08 8.68
C ALA A 138 2.46 -1.23 8.98
N GLU A 139 1.14 -1.23 8.93
CA GLU A 139 0.32 -2.44 9.07
C GLU A 139 0.64 -3.45 7.96
N GLY A 140 0.74 -3.00 6.70
CA GLY A 140 1.10 -3.83 5.56
C GLY A 140 2.47 -4.50 5.73
N TRP A 141 3.50 -3.75 6.13
CA TRP A 141 4.84 -4.29 6.37
C TRP A 141 4.87 -5.26 7.54
N TRP A 142 4.10 -5.00 8.61
CA TRP A 142 3.99 -5.92 9.73
C TRP A 142 3.41 -7.28 9.30
N TYR A 143 2.33 -7.31 8.51
CA TYR A 143 1.77 -8.55 7.97
C TYR A 143 2.74 -9.26 7.01
N MET A 144 3.48 -8.50 6.19
CA MET A 144 4.52 -9.08 5.33
C MET A 144 5.65 -9.71 6.14
N TYR A 145 6.08 -9.08 7.24
CA TYR A 145 7.04 -9.69 8.15
C TYR A 145 6.49 -10.97 8.78
N GLU A 146 5.25 -10.94 9.27
CA GLU A 146 4.64 -12.14 9.89
C GLU A 146 4.53 -13.31 8.89
N LEU A 147 4.29 -13.02 7.61
CA LEU A 147 4.20 -14.04 6.56
C LEU A 147 5.58 -14.58 6.15
N THR A 148 6.56 -13.70 5.94
CA THR A 148 7.83 -14.04 5.27
C THR A 148 9.00 -14.21 6.22
N ARG A 149 8.95 -13.61 7.40
CA ARG A 149 10.03 -13.46 8.36
C ARG A 149 11.27 -12.73 7.78
N ASP A 150 11.06 -11.93 6.72
CA ASP A 150 12.12 -11.11 6.16
C ASP A 150 12.23 -9.79 6.95
N ASP A 151 13.40 -9.60 7.58
CA ASP A 151 13.65 -8.48 8.48
C ASP A 151 13.57 -7.10 7.79
N LYS A 152 13.69 -7.03 6.46
CA LYS A 152 13.55 -5.76 5.73
C LYS A 152 12.25 -5.01 6.07
N TYR A 153 11.15 -5.72 6.30
CA TYR A 153 9.87 -5.10 6.65
C TYR A 153 9.89 -4.46 8.04
N ARG A 154 10.59 -5.07 9.00
CA ARG A 154 10.83 -4.48 10.32
C ARG A 154 11.73 -3.25 10.22
N GLU A 155 12.79 -3.33 9.41
CA GLU A 155 13.71 -2.22 9.18
C GLU A 155 12.98 -1.01 8.56
N TRP A 156 12.08 -1.23 7.59
CA TRP A 156 11.25 -0.17 7.01
C TRP A 156 10.35 0.49 8.06
N GLY A 157 9.67 -0.32 8.87
CA GLY A 157 8.84 0.17 9.97
C GLY A 157 9.64 0.96 10.99
N TRP A 158 10.81 0.45 11.39
CA TRP A 158 11.68 1.12 12.35
C TRP A 158 12.22 2.45 11.82
N LYS A 159 12.69 2.48 10.59
CA LYS A 159 13.15 3.71 9.94
C LYS A 159 12.03 4.76 9.86
N THR A 160 10.84 4.32 9.51
CA THR A 160 9.66 5.20 9.48
C THR A 160 9.34 5.76 10.87
N PHE A 161 9.39 4.92 11.91
CA PHE A 161 9.20 5.38 13.29
C PHE A 161 10.23 6.44 13.70
N LEU A 162 11.50 6.26 13.37
CA LEU A 162 12.54 7.26 13.66
C LEU A 162 12.26 8.59 12.93
N ASN A 163 11.73 8.55 11.72
CA ASN A 163 11.32 9.75 10.99
C ASN A 163 10.09 10.41 11.64
N PHE A 164 9.16 9.65 12.19
CA PHE A 164 8.04 10.19 12.99
C PHE A 164 8.54 10.90 14.25
N GLU A 165 9.45 10.29 15.01
CA GLU A 165 10.09 10.93 16.16
C GLU A 165 10.73 12.26 15.78
N LYS A 166 11.43 12.29 14.67
CA LYS A 166 12.14 13.48 14.19
C LYS A 166 11.22 14.60 13.70
N HIS A 167 10.18 14.27 12.96
CA HIS A 167 9.42 15.26 12.19
C HIS A 167 7.99 15.49 12.68
N LEU A 168 7.35 14.49 13.32
CA LEU A 168 5.93 14.55 13.68
C LEU A 168 5.71 14.76 15.17
N ARG A 169 6.68 14.44 16.02
CA ARG A 169 6.52 14.49 17.47
C ARG A 169 6.13 15.89 17.98
N VAL A 170 5.16 15.92 18.87
CA VAL A 170 4.70 17.10 19.61
C VAL A 170 4.67 16.78 21.11
N ALA A 171 4.29 17.75 21.96
CA ALA A 171 4.31 17.58 23.42
C ALA A 171 3.52 16.35 23.90
N TYR A 172 2.42 16.02 23.25
CA TYR A 172 1.50 14.95 23.68
C TYR A 172 1.19 13.96 22.53
N GLY A 173 2.20 13.51 21.79
CA GLY A 173 2.05 12.52 20.72
C GLY A 173 2.62 13.00 19.39
N TYR A 174 1.88 12.79 18.31
CA TYR A 174 2.30 13.10 16.96
C TYR A 174 1.25 13.94 16.23
N ALA A 175 1.71 14.83 15.37
CA ALA A 175 0.86 15.65 14.53
C ALA A 175 1.09 15.32 13.05
N SER A 176 0.08 15.57 12.24
CA SER A 176 0.16 15.48 10.80
C SER A 176 1.17 16.48 10.20
N LEU A 177 1.66 16.24 9.01
CA LEU A 177 2.61 17.09 8.30
C LEU A 177 1.96 17.68 7.05
N ARG A 178 2.11 19.00 6.85
CA ARG A 178 1.50 19.70 5.69
C ARG A 178 2.19 19.39 4.36
N ASP A 179 3.50 19.16 4.39
CA ASP A 179 4.27 18.81 3.18
C ASP A 179 5.43 17.88 3.59
N VAL A 180 5.39 16.64 3.14
CA VAL A 180 6.42 15.63 3.43
C VAL A 180 7.78 15.96 2.83
N ARG A 181 7.87 16.93 1.93
CA ARG A 181 9.13 17.39 1.32
C ARG A 181 9.82 18.46 2.17
N ASP A 182 9.06 19.20 2.97
CA ASP A 182 9.58 20.31 3.77
C ASP A 182 8.87 20.42 5.14
N PRO A 183 9.45 19.86 6.21
CA PRO A 183 8.85 19.88 7.53
C PRO A 183 8.71 21.29 8.11
N ARG A 184 9.41 22.30 7.56
CA ARG A 184 9.29 23.72 8.00
C ARG A 184 7.95 24.34 7.62
N ARG A 185 7.20 23.74 6.69
CA ARG A 185 5.84 24.16 6.34
C ARG A 185 4.83 23.92 7.45
N GLY A 186 5.25 23.25 8.52
CA GLY A 186 4.51 23.09 9.74
C GLY A 186 3.69 21.82 9.83
N LYS A 187 3.27 21.58 11.06
CA LYS A 187 2.36 20.48 11.43
C LYS A 187 0.91 20.96 11.30
N MET A 188 -0.01 20.00 11.15
CA MET A 188 -1.45 20.25 11.14
C MET A 188 -2.07 19.74 12.43
#